data_f9d0583066785f6e459539c3316593b4
#
_entry.id   f9d0583066785f6e459539c3316593b4
#
_cell.length_a   1.000
_cell.length_b   1.000
_cell.length_c   1.000
_cell.angle_alpha   90.00
_cell.angle_beta   90.00
_cell.angle_gamma   90.00
#
_symmetry.space_group_name_H-M   'P 1'
#
loop_
_entity.id
_entity.type
_entity.pdbx_description
1 polymer ?
#
loop_
_entity_poly.entity_id
_entity_poly.type
_entity_poly.pdbx_seq_one_letter_code
_entity_poly.pdbx_strand_id
1 'polypeptide(L)'
;MTRRGSLIYYLAAWALGCFFMVLVLWCAATFWGFSREILRGGAEGFLSLIFYGYLVGAPTALLYGFLLRRIMVALKCKTPLHWALAGGILAPLLVVALAAVCRSAASHVPPEYYAAAVYPVAAAQAIVEVGWWLTIPAGAATGYYLGRIQRAFAPQPETAPSLSV
;
A
#
# COMPACT_ATOMS: atom_id res chain seq x y z
N MET A 1 -2.79 -15.14 16.28
CA MET A 1 -2.09 -15.39 14.99
C MET A 1 -0.71 -15.95 15.30
N THR A 2 -0.30 -17.03 14.64
CA THR A 2 1.04 -17.62 14.82
C THR A 2 2.13 -16.70 14.27
N ARG A 3 3.39 -16.88 14.71
CA ARG A 3 4.55 -16.11 14.19
C ARG A 3 4.69 -16.23 12.67
N ARG A 4 4.42 -17.43 12.10
CA ARG A 4 4.40 -17.67 10.65
C ARG A 4 3.31 -16.89 9.95
N GLY A 5 2.09 -16.88 10.48
CA GLY A 5 0.99 -16.11 9.89
C GLY A 5 1.24 -14.60 9.90
N SER A 6 1.94 -14.07 10.92
CA SER A 6 2.34 -12.67 10.95
C SER A 6 3.33 -12.32 9.84
N LEU A 7 4.34 -13.17 9.61
CA LEU A 7 5.31 -12.97 8.54
C LEU A 7 4.63 -12.97 7.16
N ILE A 8 3.79 -13.97 6.89
CA ILE A 8 3.05 -14.06 5.62
C ILE A 8 2.17 -12.83 5.41
N TYR A 9 1.51 -12.34 6.47
CA TYR A 9 0.70 -11.13 6.39
C TYR A 9 1.53 -9.91 5.95
N TYR A 10 2.70 -9.67 6.55
CA TYR A 10 3.53 -8.51 6.19
C TYR A 10 4.19 -8.66 4.81
N LEU A 11 4.60 -9.86 4.42
CA LEU A 11 5.07 -10.11 3.06
C LEU A 11 3.97 -9.86 2.03
N ALA A 12 2.75 -10.30 2.31
CA ALA A 12 1.61 -10.03 1.46
C ALA A 12 1.25 -8.53 1.43
N ALA A 13 1.31 -7.83 2.55
CA ALA A 13 1.09 -6.39 2.61
C ALA A 13 2.09 -5.63 1.74
N TRP A 14 3.37 -6.00 1.83
CA TRP A 14 4.42 -5.45 0.98
C TRP A 14 4.16 -5.75 -0.51
N ALA A 15 4.03 -7.02 -0.88
CA ALA A 15 3.89 -7.43 -2.26
C ALA A 15 2.63 -6.85 -2.93
N LEU A 16 1.47 -6.99 -2.28
CA LEU A 16 0.20 -6.48 -2.80
C LEU A 16 0.15 -4.95 -2.79
N GLY A 17 0.62 -4.31 -1.74
CA GLY A 17 0.64 -2.86 -1.64
C GLY A 17 1.50 -2.24 -2.73
N CYS A 18 2.71 -2.75 -2.94
CA CYS A 18 3.59 -2.29 -4.01
C CYS A 18 3.01 -2.59 -5.40
N PHE A 19 2.46 -3.79 -5.62
CA PHE A 19 1.83 -4.16 -6.88
C PHE A 19 0.68 -3.21 -7.25
N PHE A 20 -0.25 -2.97 -6.33
CA PHE A 20 -1.36 -2.07 -6.60
C PHE A 20 -0.91 -0.61 -6.76
N MET A 21 0.13 -0.16 -6.06
CA MET A 21 0.70 1.18 -6.27
C MET A 21 1.33 1.31 -7.65
N VAL A 22 2.10 0.32 -8.11
CA VAL A 22 2.66 0.30 -9.48
C VAL A 22 1.54 0.32 -10.52
N LEU A 23 0.49 -0.48 -10.31
CA LEU A 23 -0.66 -0.51 -11.20
C LEU A 23 -1.38 0.85 -11.26
N VAL A 24 -1.58 1.51 -10.12
CA VAL A 24 -2.17 2.86 -10.05
C VAL A 24 -1.31 3.87 -10.80
N LEU A 25 0.01 3.87 -10.58
CA LEU A 25 0.92 4.76 -11.27
C LEU A 25 0.94 4.51 -12.77
N TRP A 26 0.91 3.24 -13.20
CA TRP A 26 0.82 2.86 -14.60
C TRP A 26 -0.49 3.35 -15.24
N CYS A 27 -1.61 3.12 -14.59
CA CYS A 27 -2.91 3.61 -15.05
C CYS A 27 -2.91 5.14 -15.13
N ALA A 28 -2.41 5.84 -14.12
CA ALA A 28 -2.29 7.29 -14.12
C ALA A 28 -1.42 7.79 -15.29
N ALA A 29 -0.26 7.17 -15.51
CA ALA A 29 0.63 7.51 -16.62
C ALA A 29 -0.05 7.30 -17.99
N THR A 30 -0.81 6.22 -18.14
CA THR A 30 -1.47 5.87 -19.40
C THR A 30 -2.67 6.79 -19.70
N PHE A 31 -3.53 7.04 -18.70
CA PHE A 31 -4.77 7.80 -18.92
C PHE A 31 -4.56 9.32 -18.91
N TRP A 32 -3.60 9.84 -18.16
CA TRP A 32 -3.35 11.29 -18.06
C TRP A 32 -2.14 11.78 -18.86
N GLY A 33 -1.45 10.89 -19.58
CA GLY A 33 -0.28 11.27 -20.36
C GLY A 33 0.87 11.81 -19.52
N PHE A 34 0.88 11.51 -18.22
CA PHE A 34 1.77 12.08 -17.22
C PHE A 34 3.26 11.75 -17.44
N SER A 35 3.59 10.83 -18.30
CA SER A 35 4.93 10.76 -18.87
C SER A 35 4.92 9.97 -20.18
N ARG A 36 4.78 10.69 -21.25
CA ARG A 36 5.14 10.17 -22.58
C ARG A 36 6.56 9.58 -22.59
N GLU A 37 7.42 10.01 -21.67
CA GLU A 37 8.78 9.52 -21.49
C GLU A 37 8.84 8.12 -20.87
N ILE A 38 8.05 7.80 -19.84
CA ILE A 38 7.99 6.44 -19.28
C ILE A 38 7.40 5.47 -20.33
N LEU A 39 6.39 5.91 -21.06
CA LEU A 39 5.80 5.10 -22.13
C LEU A 39 6.72 4.97 -23.34
N ARG A 40 7.56 5.97 -23.65
CA ARG A 40 8.60 5.91 -24.69
C ARG A 40 9.74 4.95 -24.34
N GLY A 41 10.04 4.78 -23.07
CA GLY A 41 11.04 3.80 -22.58
C GLY A 41 10.59 2.34 -22.72
N GLY A 42 9.34 2.06 -23.13
CA GLY A 42 8.85 0.71 -23.34
C GLY A 42 9.07 -0.20 -22.13
N ALA A 43 9.68 -1.37 -22.37
CA ALA A 43 9.94 -2.37 -21.32
C ALA A 43 10.89 -1.86 -20.22
N GLU A 44 11.88 -1.04 -20.55
CA GLU A 44 12.83 -0.47 -19.59
C GLU A 44 12.15 0.53 -18.67
N GLY A 45 11.28 1.39 -19.20
CA GLY A 45 10.47 2.31 -18.40
C GLY A 45 9.54 1.58 -17.43
N PHE A 46 8.93 0.49 -17.88
CA PHE A 46 8.07 -0.34 -17.03
C PHE A 46 8.86 -1.06 -15.93
N LEU A 47 10.01 -1.65 -16.27
CA LEU A 47 10.88 -2.31 -15.28
C LEU A 47 11.40 -1.31 -14.24
N SER A 48 11.78 -0.11 -14.67
CA SER A 48 12.19 0.96 -13.75
C SER A 48 11.05 1.36 -12.82
N LEU A 49 9.83 1.50 -13.32
CA LEU A 49 8.64 1.81 -12.51
C LEU A 49 8.38 0.72 -11.45
N ILE A 50 8.49 -0.57 -11.84
CA ILE A 50 8.36 -1.68 -10.90
C ILE A 50 9.46 -1.60 -9.85
N PHE A 51 10.72 -1.48 -10.24
CA PHE A 51 11.85 -1.46 -9.32
C PHE A 51 11.72 -0.31 -8.31
N TYR A 52 11.50 0.91 -8.77
CA TYR A 52 11.30 2.06 -7.91
C TYR A 52 10.02 1.96 -7.07
N GLY A 53 8.93 1.47 -7.65
CA GLY A 53 7.68 1.24 -6.96
C GLY A 53 7.80 0.26 -5.79
N TYR A 54 8.56 -0.81 -5.97
CA TYR A 54 8.83 -1.77 -4.90
C TYR A 54 9.84 -1.25 -3.88
N LEU A 55 10.89 -0.56 -4.30
CA LEU A 55 11.91 -0.04 -3.39
C LEU A 55 11.37 1.12 -2.53
N VAL A 56 10.77 2.11 -3.17
CA VAL A 56 10.25 3.31 -2.49
C VAL A 56 8.89 3.03 -1.83
N GLY A 57 8.08 2.18 -2.44
CA GLY A 57 6.77 1.78 -1.92
C GLY A 57 6.82 0.83 -0.74
N ALA A 58 7.93 0.09 -0.54
CA ALA A 58 8.03 -0.92 0.51
C ALA A 58 7.76 -0.38 1.93
N PRO A 59 8.39 0.70 2.40
CA PRO A 59 8.13 1.25 3.72
C PRO A 59 6.67 1.68 3.89
N THR A 60 6.10 2.29 2.85
CA THR A 60 4.71 2.74 2.83
C THR A 60 3.74 1.58 2.89
N ALA A 61 3.98 0.52 2.10
CA ALA A 61 3.14 -0.67 2.07
C ALA A 61 3.19 -1.44 3.40
N LEU A 62 4.36 -1.53 4.03
CA LEU A 62 4.52 -2.14 5.35
C LEU A 62 3.83 -1.31 6.44
N LEU A 63 3.99 0.01 6.42
CA LEU A 63 3.30 0.93 7.33
C LEU A 63 1.79 0.83 7.17
N TYR A 64 1.29 0.81 5.92
CA TYR A 64 -0.12 0.61 5.62
C TYR A 64 -0.63 -0.71 6.19
N GLY A 65 0.06 -1.82 5.92
CA GLY A 65 -0.32 -3.14 6.45
C GLY A 65 -0.32 -3.19 7.98
N PHE A 66 0.65 -2.55 8.61
CA PHE A 66 0.73 -2.46 10.07
C PHE A 66 -0.44 -1.66 10.65
N LEU A 67 -0.71 -0.47 10.13
CA LEU A 67 -1.81 0.39 10.60
C LEU A 67 -3.16 -0.27 10.37
N LEU A 68 -3.40 -0.81 9.17
CA LEU A 68 -4.64 -1.50 8.83
C LEU A 68 -4.89 -2.66 9.82
N ARG A 69 -3.87 -3.47 10.08
CA ARG A 69 -3.99 -4.57 11.03
C ARG A 69 -4.32 -4.09 12.45
N ARG A 70 -3.64 -3.04 12.91
CA ARG A 70 -3.90 -2.46 14.24
C ARG A 70 -5.33 -1.97 14.37
N ILE A 71 -5.82 -1.23 13.39
CA ILE A 71 -7.20 -0.71 13.35
C ILE A 71 -8.20 -1.87 13.35
N MET A 72 -8.04 -2.84 12.46
CA MET A 72 -9.00 -3.93 12.30
C MET A 72 -9.05 -4.89 13.50
N VAL A 73 -7.89 -5.13 14.14
CA VAL A 73 -7.84 -5.91 15.39
C VAL A 73 -8.50 -5.15 16.53
N ALA A 74 -8.24 -3.84 16.67
CA ALA A 74 -8.88 -3.00 17.68
C ALA A 74 -10.40 -2.94 17.52
N LEU A 75 -10.89 -2.86 16.28
CA LEU A 75 -12.32 -2.87 15.96
C LEU A 75 -12.95 -4.26 16.00
N LYS A 76 -12.17 -5.32 16.27
CA LYS A 76 -12.60 -6.73 16.27
C LYS A 76 -13.30 -7.16 14.97
N CYS A 77 -13.02 -6.50 13.86
CA CYS A 77 -13.64 -6.77 12.57
C CYS A 77 -13.02 -8.03 11.92
N LYS A 78 -13.85 -9.03 11.63
CA LYS A 78 -13.41 -10.32 11.08
C LYS A 78 -13.70 -10.48 9.59
N THR A 79 -14.57 -9.65 9.01
CA THR A 79 -14.98 -9.83 7.61
C THR A 79 -14.00 -9.14 6.66
N PRO A 80 -13.63 -9.79 5.53
CA PRO A 80 -12.74 -9.18 4.53
C PRO A 80 -13.30 -7.89 3.93
N LEU A 81 -14.63 -7.74 3.90
CA LEU A 81 -15.27 -6.52 3.40
C LEU A 81 -14.95 -5.29 4.26
N HIS A 82 -14.99 -5.44 5.60
CA HIS A 82 -14.58 -4.35 6.49
C HIS A 82 -13.10 -3.98 6.31
N TRP A 83 -12.25 -4.98 6.05
CA TRP A 83 -10.83 -4.75 5.73
C TRP A 83 -10.67 -4.00 4.40
N ALA A 84 -11.50 -4.31 3.40
CA ALA A 84 -11.51 -3.58 2.14
C ALA A 84 -11.92 -2.12 2.33
N LEU A 85 -13.01 -1.87 3.05
CA LEU A 85 -13.48 -0.51 3.33
C LEU A 85 -12.45 0.31 4.12
N ALA A 86 -11.91 -0.27 5.20
CA ALA A 86 -10.87 0.39 5.99
C ALA A 86 -9.61 0.65 5.16
N GLY A 87 -9.22 -0.30 4.30
CA GLY A 87 -8.09 -0.16 3.42
C GLY A 87 -8.28 0.91 2.36
N GLY A 88 -9.48 1.01 1.78
CA GLY A 88 -9.84 2.05 0.82
C GLY A 88 -9.81 3.47 1.41
N ILE A 89 -10.12 3.60 2.70
CA ILE A 89 -10.05 4.90 3.41
C ILE A 89 -8.60 5.19 3.86
N LEU A 90 -7.90 4.20 4.39
CA LEU A 90 -6.56 4.37 4.95
C LEU A 90 -5.51 4.71 3.88
N ALA A 91 -5.63 4.11 2.68
CA ALA A 91 -4.63 4.31 1.63
C ALA A 91 -4.51 5.78 1.18
N PRO A 92 -5.58 6.50 0.79
CA PRO A 92 -5.47 7.91 0.43
C PRO A 92 -5.02 8.78 1.60
N LEU A 93 -5.49 8.51 2.82
CA LEU A 93 -5.06 9.26 4.00
C LEU A 93 -3.56 9.12 4.24
N LEU A 94 -3.02 7.91 4.10
CA LEU A 94 -1.59 7.65 4.27
C LEU A 94 -0.77 8.34 3.18
N VAL A 95 -1.22 8.29 1.93
CA VAL A 95 -0.53 8.94 0.80
C VAL A 95 -0.50 10.45 0.99
N VAL A 96 -1.62 11.07 1.37
CA VAL A 96 -1.67 12.52 1.64
C VAL A 96 -0.77 12.90 2.82
N ALA A 97 -0.80 12.12 3.91
CA ALA A 97 0.05 12.36 5.07
C ALA A 97 1.53 12.24 4.72
N LEU A 98 1.93 11.20 3.96
CA LEU A 98 3.31 11.03 3.51
C LEU A 98 3.75 12.15 2.57
N ALA A 99 2.90 12.58 1.65
CA ALA A 99 3.19 13.71 0.77
C ALA A 99 3.42 15.01 1.56
N ALA A 100 2.62 15.25 2.60
CA ALA A 100 2.80 16.41 3.49
C ALA A 100 4.12 16.32 4.25
N VAL A 101 4.47 15.15 4.80
CA VAL A 101 5.76 14.92 5.49
C VAL A 101 6.93 15.09 4.54
N CYS A 102 6.87 14.50 3.33
CA CYS A 102 7.93 14.65 2.32
C CYS A 102 8.11 16.11 1.91
N ARG A 103 7.02 16.87 1.72
CA ARG A 103 7.08 18.30 1.40
C ARG A 103 7.74 19.10 2.52
N SER A 104 7.36 18.85 3.77
CA SER A 104 7.97 19.49 4.92
C SER A 104 9.45 19.13 5.07
N ALA A 105 9.81 17.86 4.87
CA ALA A 105 11.20 17.42 4.92
C ALA A 105 12.05 18.05 3.81
N ALA A 106 11.52 18.15 2.59
CA ALA A 106 12.23 18.73 1.45
C ALA A 106 12.63 20.20 1.67
N SER A 107 11.86 20.97 2.44
CA SER A 107 12.20 22.35 2.77
C SER A 107 13.43 22.49 3.69
N HIS A 108 13.88 21.40 4.30
CA HIS A 108 15.02 21.36 5.22
C HIS A 108 16.22 20.60 4.64
N VAL A 109 16.11 20.06 3.40
CA VAL A 109 17.21 19.32 2.76
C VAL A 109 18.23 20.29 2.18
N PRO A 110 19.53 20.12 2.48
CA PRO A 110 20.60 20.90 1.85
C PRO A 110 20.60 20.73 0.32
N PRO A 111 20.97 21.78 -0.45
CA PRO A 111 20.92 21.78 -1.91
C PRO A 111 21.66 20.60 -2.58
N GLU A 112 22.72 20.13 -1.97
CA GLU A 112 23.55 19.00 -2.43
C GLU A 112 22.82 17.65 -2.44
N TYR A 113 21.76 17.50 -1.62
CA TYR A 113 20.92 16.28 -1.57
C TYR A 113 19.58 16.45 -2.27
N TYR A 114 19.35 17.61 -2.90
CA TYR A 114 18.06 17.94 -3.53
C TYR A 114 17.65 16.92 -4.60
N ALA A 115 18.59 16.44 -5.40
CA ALA A 115 18.30 15.46 -6.46
C ALA A 115 17.76 14.13 -5.90
N ALA A 116 18.28 13.66 -4.76
CA ALA A 116 17.81 12.42 -4.13
C ALA A 116 16.45 12.60 -3.41
N ALA A 117 16.18 13.81 -2.90
CA ALA A 117 14.93 14.14 -2.20
C ALA A 117 13.79 14.50 -3.16
N VAL A 118 14.10 15.04 -4.33
CA VAL A 118 13.10 15.50 -5.32
C VAL A 118 12.24 14.35 -5.85
N TYR A 119 12.82 13.18 -6.13
CA TYR A 119 12.08 12.06 -6.70
C TYR A 119 10.94 11.55 -5.82
N PRO A 120 11.14 11.20 -4.53
CA PRO A 120 10.04 10.75 -3.68
C PRO A 120 9.01 11.85 -3.41
N VAL A 121 9.44 13.11 -3.33
CA VAL A 121 8.53 14.26 -3.16
C VAL A 121 7.70 14.47 -4.41
N ALA A 122 8.31 14.45 -5.59
CA ALA A 122 7.62 14.62 -6.87
C ALA A 122 6.64 13.46 -7.12
N ALA A 123 7.02 12.22 -6.81
CA ALA A 123 6.15 11.06 -6.91
C ALA A 123 4.95 11.16 -5.96
N ALA A 124 5.18 11.54 -4.71
CA ALA A 124 4.12 11.73 -3.73
C ALA A 124 3.18 12.89 -4.13
N GLN A 125 3.72 13.99 -4.63
CA GLN A 125 2.95 15.11 -5.15
C GLN A 125 2.11 14.72 -6.37
N ALA A 126 2.70 14.03 -7.34
CA ALA A 126 2.00 13.54 -8.53
C ALA A 126 0.82 12.64 -8.15
N ILE A 127 0.99 11.74 -7.19
CA ILE A 127 -0.10 10.88 -6.71
C ILE A 127 -1.20 11.72 -6.06
N VAL A 128 -0.86 12.76 -5.29
CA VAL A 128 -1.85 13.64 -4.65
C VAL A 128 -2.59 14.49 -5.67
N GLU A 129 -1.89 15.06 -6.65
CA GLU A 129 -2.48 15.98 -7.62
C GLU A 129 -3.30 15.25 -8.71
N VAL A 130 -2.81 14.10 -9.17
CA VAL A 130 -3.37 13.39 -10.34
C VAL A 130 -4.30 12.26 -9.93
N GLY A 131 -4.11 11.64 -8.77
CA GLY A 131 -4.77 10.38 -8.55
C GLY A 131 -4.86 9.86 -7.12
N TRP A 132 -4.94 10.74 -6.10
CA TRP A 132 -5.15 10.24 -4.73
C TRP A 132 -6.37 9.31 -4.63
N TRP A 133 -7.42 9.56 -5.39
CA TRP A 133 -8.63 8.73 -5.46
C TRP A 133 -8.39 7.35 -6.09
N LEU A 134 -7.37 7.19 -6.96
CA LEU A 134 -6.96 5.89 -7.50
C LEU A 134 -6.37 4.98 -6.42
N THR A 135 -5.91 5.54 -5.32
CA THR A 135 -5.42 4.76 -4.18
C THR A 135 -6.55 4.09 -3.41
N ILE A 136 -7.79 4.57 -3.56
CA ILE A 136 -8.98 3.98 -2.91
C ILE A 136 -9.20 2.53 -3.37
N PRO A 137 -9.38 2.22 -4.68
CA PRO A 137 -9.57 0.85 -5.13
C PRO A 137 -8.34 -0.03 -4.85
N ALA A 138 -7.12 0.53 -4.97
CA ALA A 138 -5.90 -0.19 -4.64
C ALA A 138 -5.84 -0.58 -3.14
N GLY A 139 -6.13 0.36 -2.27
CA GLY A 139 -6.21 0.13 -0.82
C GLY A 139 -7.33 -0.84 -0.45
N ALA A 140 -8.49 -0.74 -1.08
CA ALA A 140 -9.61 -1.65 -0.86
C ALA A 140 -9.26 -3.08 -1.29
N ALA A 141 -8.66 -3.28 -2.46
CA ALA A 141 -8.21 -4.57 -2.94
C ALA A 141 -7.15 -5.19 -2.01
N THR A 142 -6.13 -4.41 -1.67
CA THR A 142 -5.09 -4.85 -0.70
C THR A 142 -5.72 -5.23 0.64
N GLY A 143 -6.59 -4.39 1.18
CA GLY A 143 -7.28 -4.63 2.44
C GLY A 143 -8.11 -5.91 2.41
N TYR A 144 -8.84 -6.16 1.33
CA TYR A 144 -9.63 -7.38 1.15
C TYR A 144 -8.76 -8.65 1.22
N TYR A 145 -7.66 -8.68 0.47
CA TYR A 145 -6.76 -9.83 0.48
C TYR A 145 -6.07 -10.02 1.83
N LEU A 146 -5.65 -8.94 2.48
CA LEU A 146 -5.07 -9.00 3.82
C LEU A 146 -6.08 -9.51 4.86
N GLY A 147 -7.34 -9.12 4.73
CA GLY A 147 -8.43 -9.63 5.56
C GLY A 147 -8.66 -11.13 5.37
N ARG A 148 -8.56 -11.64 4.14
CA ARG A 148 -8.61 -13.09 3.86
C ARG A 148 -7.44 -13.84 4.47
N ILE A 149 -6.23 -13.32 4.33
CA ILE A 149 -5.01 -13.90 4.94
C ILE A 149 -5.15 -13.90 6.46
N GLN A 150 -5.56 -12.80 7.06
CA GLN A 150 -5.77 -12.71 8.50
C GLN A 150 -6.78 -13.76 9.01
N ARG A 151 -7.86 -13.99 8.26
CA ARG A 151 -8.86 -15.01 8.59
C ARG A 151 -8.30 -16.42 8.46
N ALA A 152 -7.54 -16.72 7.43
CA ALA A 152 -6.95 -18.04 7.21
C ALA A 152 -5.97 -18.46 8.33
N PHE A 153 -5.30 -17.49 8.93
CA PHE A 153 -4.35 -17.71 10.03
C PHE A 153 -4.92 -17.37 11.43
N ALA A 154 -6.21 -17.06 11.52
CA ALA A 154 -6.88 -16.95 12.82
C ALA A 154 -6.96 -18.33 13.48
N PRO A 155 -6.75 -18.44 14.81
CA PRO A 155 -7.01 -19.69 15.52
C PRO A 155 -8.48 -20.07 15.27
N GLN A 156 -8.70 -21.28 14.76
CA GLN A 156 -10.05 -21.83 14.72
C GLN A 156 -10.49 -22.03 16.17
N PRO A 157 -11.74 -21.64 16.53
CA PRO A 157 -12.28 -22.06 17.82
C PRO A 157 -12.20 -23.58 17.85
N GLU A 158 -11.52 -24.12 18.87
CA GLU A 158 -11.54 -25.55 19.14
C GLU A 158 -13.00 -25.97 19.14
N THR A 159 -13.36 -26.82 18.16
CA THR A 159 -14.68 -27.46 18.18
C THR A 159 -14.78 -28.15 19.53
N ALA A 160 -15.64 -27.64 20.40
CA ALA A 160 -15.90 -28.27 21.70
C ALA A 160 -16.12 -29.76 21.43
N PRO A 161 -15.44 -30.66 22.16
CA PRO A 161 -15.65 -32.08 21.97
C PRO A 161 -17.17 -32.31 22.13
N SER A 162 -17.77 -32.91 21.09
CA SER A 162 -19.16 -33.33 21.16
C SER A 162 -19.26 -34.26 22.35
N LEU A 163 -19.87 -33.79 23.44
CA LEU A 163 -20.29 -34.63 24.54
C LEU A 163 -21.25 -35.65 23.95
N SER A 164 -20.74 -36.81 23.57
CA SER A 164 -21.54 -38.00 23.32
C SER A 164 -22.13 -38.44 24.66
N VAL A 165 -23.39 -38.12 24.86
CA VAL A 165 -24.25 -38.69 25.90
C VAL A 165 -24.73 -40.08 25.44
#